data_9e1aaa619649667c5e75a400a5aaf7de
#
_entry.id   9e1aaa619649667c5e75a400a5aaf7de
#
_cell.length_a   1.000
_cell.length_b   1.000
_cell.length_c   1.000
_cell.angle_alpha   90.00
_cell.angle_beta   90.00
_cell.angle_gamma   90.00
#
_symmetry.space_group_name_H-M   'P 1'
#
loop_
_entity.id
_entity.type
_entity.pdbx_description
1 polymer ?
#
loop_
_entity_poly.entity_id
_entity_poly.type
_entity_poly.pdbx_seq_one_letter_code
_entity_poly.pdbx_strand_id
1 'polypeptide(L)'
;EADDVIAYIVSSRFRKKGKKCVIVSTDKDFYQLVSEQVNVWSPGSKKQWDISSIVNTFSIHPENFCLARCFIGDPSDGLKGAPGVGFKSLAKRFPNLSKRDSLTISDIVTECRKLQEQSKLKLYDSIINHEDEIRKNWKLMYLGFGKLSASQVDKISFAFEQTPTRDKLGFIRSLMNLQITNVDYDKLFMNLKILR
;
A
#
# COMPACT_ATOMS: atom_id res chain seq x y z
N GLU A 1 4.99 5.85 11.37
CA GLU A 1 5.65 5.01 10.35
C GLU A 1 5.69 5.77 9.02
N ALA A 2 6.70 5.48 8.16
CA ALA A 2 6.85 6.19 6.88
C ALA A 2 5.64 5.98 5.96
N ASP A 3 5.06 4.80 6.00
CA ASP A 3 3.93 4.42 5.15
C ASP A 3 2.67 5.21 5.46
N ASP A 4 2.42 5.51 6.74
CA ASP A 4 1.31 6.37 7.16
C ASP A 4 1.51 7.81 6.66
N VAL A 5 2.75 8.31 6.65
CA VAL A 5 3.10 9.63 6.11
C VAL A 5 2.87 9.69 4.61
N ILE A 6 3.35 8.68 3.87
CA ILE A 6 3.14 8.56 2.41
C ILE A 6 1.65 8.48 2.11
N ALA A 7 0.91 7.63 2.80
CA ALA A 7 -0.53 7.48 2.62
C ALA A 7 -1.28 8.79 2.86
N TYR A 8 -0.93 9.53 3.92
CA TYR A 8 -1.50 10.83 4.22
C TYR A 8 -1.22 11.84 3.10
N ILE A 9 0.04 11.97 2.65
CA ILE A 9 0.42 12.90 1.59
C ILE A 9 -0.32 12.58 0.29
N VAL A 10 -0.30 11.32 -0.13
CA VAL A 10 -0.96 10.85 -1.35
C VAL A 10 -2.45 11.16 -1.32
N SER A 11 -3.11 10.85 -0.23
CA SER A 11 -4.55 11.04 -0.11
C SER A 11 -4.96 12.51 0.02
N SER A 12 -4.23 13.30 0.82
CA SER A 12 -4.59 14.69 1.11
C SER A 12 -4.15 15.68 0.04
N ARG A 13 -2.97 15.46 -0.56
CA ARG A 13 -2.35 16.45 -1.48
C ARG A 13 -2.53 16.10 -2.97
N PHE A 14 -2.67 14.82 -3.29
CA PHE A 14 -2.79 14.37 -4.68
C PHE A 14 -4.20 13.90 -5.02
N ARG A 15 -4.72 12.87 -4.35
CA ARG A 15 -6.05 12.30 -4.64
C ARG A 15 -7.16 13.34 -4.54
N LYS A 16 -7.23 14.11 -3.43
CA LYS A 16 -8.24 15.16 -3.25
C LYS A 16 -8.11 16.31 -4.26
N LYS A 17 -6.92 16.58 -4.77
CA LYS A 17 -6.66 17.69 -5.71
C LYS A 17 -6.65 17.24 -7.17
N GLY A 18 -6.95 15.97 -7.47
CA GLY A 18 -6.92 15.41 -8.82
C GLY A 18 -5.53 15.40 -9.48
N LYS A 19 -4.45 15.52 -8.68
CA LYS A 19 -3.08 15.53 -9.18
C LYS A 19 -2.53 14.12 -9.30
N LYS A 20 -1.78 13.84 -10.36
CA LYS A 20 -1.11 12.55 -10.54
C LYS A 20 0.08 12.41 -9.60
N CYS A 21 0.27 11.20 -9.08
CA CYS A 21 1.35 10.83 -8.17
C CYS A 21 1.86 9.42 -8.49
N VAL A 22 3.16 9.21 -8.33
CA VAL A 22 3.77 7.88 -8.41
C VAL A 22 4.51 7.61 -7.09
N ILE A 23 4.11 6.56 -6.39
CA ILE A 23 4.81 6.04 -5.22
C ILE A 23 5.94 5.13 -5.73
N VAL A 24 7.18 5.38 -5.35
CA VAL A 24 8.33 4.53 -5.71
C VAL A 24 8.62 3.61 -4.54
N SER A 25 8.17 2.35 -4.64
CA SER A 25 8.35 1.34 -3.58
C SER A 25 8.24 -0.08 -4.13
N THR A 26 8.89 -1.03 -3.46
CA THR A 26 8.70 -2.48 -3.69
C THR A 26 7.61 -3.07 -2.80
N ASP A 27 7.14 -2.31 -1.82
CA ASP A 27 6.14 -2.74 -0.86
C ASP A 27 4.75 -2.81 -1.50
N LYS A 28 4.11 -3.97 -1.34
CA LYS A 28 2.77 -4.22 -1.87
C LYS A 28 1.67 -3.55 -1.06
N ASP A 29 1.94 -3.11 0.16
CA ASP A 29 0.94 -2.44 0.98
C ASP A 29 0.50 -1.11 0.36
N PHE A 30 1.37 -0.48 -0.44
CA PHE A 30 0.99 0.70 -1.22
C PHE A 30 0.00 0.43 -2.36
N TYR A 31 -0.24 -0.83 -2.74
CA TYR A 31 -1.24 -1.12 -3.79
C TYR A 31 -2.66 -0.73 -3.38
N GLN A 32 -2.96 -0.67 -2.08
CA GLN A 32 -4.23 -0.15 -1.57
C GLN A 32 -4.44 1.35 -1.85
N LEU A 33 -3.37 2.09 -2.14
CA LEU A 33 -3.42 3.52 -2.44
C LEU A 33 -3.58 3.81 -3.94
N VAL A 34 -3.43 2.81 -4.80
CA VAL A 34 -3.53 2.97 -6.26
C VAL A 34 -4.94 3.41 -6.66
N SER A 35 -4.99 4.39 -7.55
CA SER A 35 -6.22 4.98 -8.07
C SER A 35 -5.98 5.55 -9.47
N GLU A 36 -6.95 6.24 -10.04
CA GLU A 36 -6.79 6.95 -11.33
C GLU A 36 -5.68 8.01 -11.29
N GLN A 37 -5.39 8.57 -10.10
CA GLN A 37 -4.37 9.59 -9.88
C GLN A 37 -3.06 9.03 -9.32
N VAL A 38 -3.07 7.83 -8.76
CA VAL A 38 -1.95 7.28 -7.99
C VAL A 38 -1.51 5.94 -8.55
N ASN A 39 -0.26 5.83 -8.95
CA ASN A 39 0.37 4.58 -9.35
C ASN A 39 1.53 4.23 -8.40
N VAL A 40 1.95 2.97 -8.41
CA VAL A 40 3.16 2.51 -7.71
C VAL A 40 4.18 2.06 -8.76
N TRP A 41 5.40 2.59 -8.67
CA TRP A 41 6.55 2.11 -9.44
C TRP A 41 7.42 1.23 -8.55
N SER A 42 7.60 -0.03 -8.96
CA SER A 42 8.47 -0.98 -8.26
C SER A 42 9.85 -1.03 -8.93
N PRO A 43 10.92 -0.48 -8.29
CA PRO A 43 12.27 -0.46 -8.88
C PRO A 43 12.84 -1.87 -9.08
N GLY A 44 12.57 -2.79 -8.16
CA GLY A 44 13.07 -4.16 -8.23
C GLY A 44 12.55 -4.93 -9.44
N SER A 45 11.26 -4.83 -9.74
CA SER A 45 10.64 -5.47 -10.90
C SER A 45 10.63 -4.59 -12.15
N LYS A 46 11.04 -3.33 -12.05
CA LYS A 46 10.95 -2.30 -13.11
C LYS A 46 9.55 -2.21 -13.72
N LYS A 47 8.54 -2.33 -12.87
CA LYS A 47 7.13 -2.38 -13.27
C LYS A 47 6.34 -1.27 -12.60
N GLN A 48 5.46 -0.65 -13.39
CA GLN A 48 4.43 0.26 -12.87
C GLN A 48 3.16 -0.53 -12.56
N TRP A 49 2.58 -0.25 -11.40
CA TRP A 49 1.34 -0.83 -10.93
C TRP A 49 0.26 0.26 -10.93
N ASP A 50 -0.71 0.08 -11.78
CA ASP A 50 -1.97 0.80 -11.87
C ASP A 50 -3.14 -0.13 -11.50
N ILE A 51 -4.37 0.38 -11.54
CA ILE A 51 -5.57 -0.41 -11.24
C ILE A 51 -5.63 -1.67 -12.11
N SER A 52 -5.41 -1.53 -13.41
CA SER A 52 -5.51 -2.64 -14.37
C SER A 52 -4.48 -3.73 -14.10
N SER A 53 -3.23 -3.35 -13.84
CA SER A 53 -2.16 -4.31 -13.55
C SER A 53 -2.38 -5.06 -12.24
N ILE A 54 -2.94 -4.40 -11.21
CA ILE A 54 -3.27 -5.05 -9.94
C ILE A 54 -4.44 -6.03 -10.15
N VAL A 55 -5.52 -5.59 -10.79
CA VAL A 55 -6.68 -6.45 -11.07
C VAL A 55 -6.29 -7.66 -11.94
N ASN A 56 -5.51 -7.43 -13.00
CA ASN A 56 -5.07 -8.52 -13.89
C ASN A 56 -4.15 -9.53 -13.18
N THR A 57 -3.33 -9.07 -12.23
CA THR A 57 -2.37 -9.94 -11.55
C THR A 57 -3.00 -10.69 -10.37
N PHE A 58 -3.82 -10.02 -9.58
CA PHE A 58 -4.33 -10.54 -8.31
C PHE A 58 -5.84 -10.85 -8.36
N SER A 59 -6.57 -10.36 -9.36
CA SER A 59 -8.04 -10.37 -9.45
C SER A 59 -8.69 -9.64 -8.27
N ILE A 60 -8.00 -8.62 -7.74
CA ILE A 60 -8.43 -7.80 -6.60
C ILE A 60 -8.32 -6.33 -7.02
N HIS A 61 -9.36 -5.54 -6.78
CA HIS A 61 -9.31 -4.10 -6.96
C HIS A 61 -8.45 -3.44 -5.88
N PRO A 62 -7.69 -2.37 -6.16
CA PRO A 62 -6.89 -1.66 -5.16
C PRO A 62 -7.62 -1.32 -3.87
N GLU A 63 -8.87 -0.89 -3.93
CA GLU A 63 -9.69 -0.59 -2.75
C GLU A 63 -9.93 -1.79 -1.82
N ASN A 64 -9.87 -3.01 -2.36
CA ASN A 64 -9.99 -4.26 -1.62
C ASN A 64 -8.63 -4.94 -1.37
N PHE A 65 -7.50 -4.30 -1.78
CA PHE A 65 -6.20 -4.95 -1.73
C PHE A 65 -5.73 -5.20 -0.29
N CYS A 66 -5.85 -4.20 0.58
CA CYS A 66 -5.55 -4.36 2.01
C CYS A 66 -6.47 -5.42 2.64
N LEU A 67 -7.76 -5.41 2.32
CA LEU A 67 -8.70 -6.43 2.79
C LEU A 67 -8.20 -7.84 2.43
N ALA A 68 -7.86 -8.08 1.16
CA ALA A 68 -7.34 -9.37 0.72
C ALA A 68 -6.04 -9.76 1.45
N ARG A 69 -5.12 -8.80 1.64
CA ARG A 69 -3.86 -9.00 2.38
C ARG A 69 -4.12 -9.43 3.82
N CYS A 70 -5.13 -8.89 4.49
CA CYS A 70 -5.46 -9.27 5.87
C CYS A 70 -5.82 -10.75 6.00
N PHE A 71 -6.53 -11.31 5.02
CA PHE A 71 -6.86 -12.74 4.99
C PHE A 71 -5.66 -13.62 4.67
N ILE A 72 -4.74 -13.13 3.84
CA ILE A 72 -3.57 -13.89 3.37
C ILE A 72 -2.44 -13.81 4.39
N GLY A 73 -2.32 -12.67 5.09
CA GLY A 73 -1.19 -12.33 5.96
C GLY A 73 0.00 -11.77 5.20
N ASP A 74 1.03 -11.42 5.96
CA ASP A 74 2.34 -11.01 5.47
C ASP A 74 3.46 -11.71 6.23
N PRO A 75 4.08 -12.74 5.66
CA PRO A 75 5.18 -13.44 6.31
C PRO A 75 6.42 -12.54 6.55
N SER A 76 6.64 -11.50 5.72
CA SER A 76 7.78 -10.59 5.88
C SER A 76 7.67 -9.78 7.17
N ASP A 77 6.44 -9.43 7.56
CA ASP A 77 6.13 -8.68 8.79
C ASP A 77 5.69 -9.60 9.95
N GLY A 78 5.79 -10.92 9.75
CA GLY A 78 5.37 -11.89 10.75
C GLY A 78 3.85 -11.97 10.95
N LEU A 79 3.06 -11.40 10.04
CA LEU A 79 1.60 -11.41 10.12
C LEU A 79 1.04 -12.68 9.51
N LYS A 80 0.40 -13.50 10.34
CA LYS A 80 -0.26 -14.73 9.90
C LYS A 80 -1.63 -14.40 9.33
N GLY A 81 -1.97 -15.02 8.19
CA GLY A 81 -3.32 -15.00 7.63
C GLY A 81 -4.06 -16.30 7.95
N ALA A 82 -5.24 -16.46 7.38
CA ALA A 82 -6.00 -17.70 7.45
C ALA A 82 -5.28 -18.79 6.61
N PRO A 83 -4.94 -19.95 7.21
CA PRO A 83 -4.22 -21.01 6.52
C PRO A 83 -4.92 -21.49 5.24
N GLY A 84 -4.15 -21.64 4.15
CA GLY A 84 -4.67 -22.07 2.84
C GLY A 84 -5.39 -20.99 2.04
N VAL A 85 -5.43 -19.75 2.54
CA VAL A 85 -5.99 -18.60 1.85
C VAL A 85 -4.88 -17.86 1.09
N GLY A 86 -5.08 -17.66 -0.20
CA GLY A 86 -4.20 -16.88 -1.07
C GLY A 86 -5.01 -16.03 -2.04
N PHE A 87 -4.37 -15.10 -2.77
CA PHE A 87 -5.06 -14.21 -3.71
C PHE A 87 -5.98 -14.97 -4.69
N LYS A 88 -5.46 -16.04 -5.32
CA LYS A 88 -6.23 -16.83 -6.30
C LYS A 88 -7.43 -17.52 -5.67
N SER A 89 -7.28 -18.13 -4.50
CA SER A 89 -8.38 -18.82 -3.82
C SER A 89 -9.43 -17.83 -3.32
N LEU A 90 -8.99 -16.68 -2.78
CA LEU A 90 -9.88 -15.64 -2.29
C LEU A 90 -10.68 -14.99 -3.43
N ALA A 91 -10.01 -14.56 -4.51
CA ALA A 91 -10.65 -13.93 -5.66
C ALA A 91 -11.63 -14.88 -6.38
N LYS A 92 -11.29 -16.19 -6.47
CA LYS A 92 -12.19 -17.19 -7.05
C LYS A 92 -13.49 -17.33 -6.26
N ARG A 93 -13.44 -17.20 -4.93
CA ARG A 93 -14.62 -17.38 -4.06
C ARG A 93 -15.40 -16.10 -3.83
N PHE A 94 -14.72 -14.97 -3.88
CA PHE A 94 -15.30 -13.65 -3.69
C PHE A 94 -15.01 -12.74 -4.90
N PRO A 95 -15.67 -12.98 -6.07
CA PRO A 95 -15.40 -12.22 -7.30
C PRO A 95 -15.62 -10.72 -7.18
N ASN A 96 -16.45 -10.30 -6.24
CA ASN A 96 -16.70 -8.88 -5.96
C ASN A 96 -15.46 -8.13 -5.47
N LEU A 97 -14.42 -8.83 -4.98
CA LEU A 97 -13.13 -8.22 -4.64
C LEU A 97 -12.42 -7.56 -5.84
N SER A 98 -12.74 -7.97 -7.07
CA SER A 98 -12.23 -7.36 -8.30
C SER A 98 -12.94 -6.07 -8.68
N LYS A 99 -14.07 -5.76 -8.07
CA LYS A 99 -14.85 -4.55 -8.31
C LYS A 99 -14.40 -3.41 -7.42
N ARG A 100 -14.77 -2.20 -7.79
CA ARG A 100 -14.49 -0.98 -7.01
C ARG A 100 -15.26 -0.92 -5.69
N ASP A 101 -16.25 -1.78 -5.48
CA ASP A 101 -17.04 -1.80 -4.26
C ASP A 101 -16.17 -2.18 -3.07
N SER A 102 -16.15 -1.31 -2.06
CA SER A 102 -15.41 -1.54 -0.82
C SER A 102 -16.12 -2.58 0.02
N LEU A 103 -15.52 -3.76 0.14
CA LEU A 103 -16.00 -4.84 1.01
C LEU A 103 -15.35 -4.71 2.40
N THR A 104 -16.03 -5.28 3.39
CA THR A 104 -15.51 -5.36 4.76
C THR A 104 -15.13 -6.79 5.15
N ILE A 105 -14.35 -6.95 6.22
CA ILE A 105 -14.07 -8.26 6.80
C ILE A 105 -15.38 -8.97 7.18
N SER A 106 -16.34 -8.23 7.75
CA SER A 106 -17.63 -8.77 8.17
C SER A 106 -18.44 -9.30 7.00
N ASP A 107 -18.40 -8.66 5.83
CA ASP A 107 -19.08 -9.13 4.62
C ASP A 107 -18.54 -10.47 4.18
N ILE A 108 -17.20 -10.61 4.09
CA ILE A 108 -16.54 -11.85 3.70
C ILE A 108 -16.82 -12.96 4.72
N VAL A 109 -16.69 -12.68 6.02
CA VAL A 109 -16.94 -13.70 7.08
C VAL A 109 -18.39 -14.14 7.10
N THR A 110 -19.33 -13.20 6.94
CA THR A 110 -20.77 -13.53 6.87
C THR A 110 -21.08 -14.41 5.66
N GLU A 111 -20.46 -14.10 4.51
CA GLU A 111 -20.62 -14.92 3.32
C GLU A 111 -19.98 -16.31 3.49
N CYS A 112 -18.82 -16.41 4.17
CA CYS A 112 -18.21 -17.69 4.52
C CYS A 112 -19.14 -18.56 5.36
N ARG A 113 -19.81 -17.99 6.37
CA ARG A 113 -20.76 -18.73 7.22
C ARG A 113 -21.93 -19.28 6.42
N LYS A 114 -22.49 -18.51 5.49
CA LYS A 114 -23.57 -18.96 4.60
C LYS A 114 -23.11 -20.07 3.64
N LEU A 115 -21.92 -19.91 3.05
CA LEU A 115 -21.38 -20.87 2.10
C LEU A 115 -20.90 -22.17 2.76
N GLN A 116 -20.49 -22.12 4.04
CA GLN A 116 -20.12 -23.28 4.83
C GLN A 116 -21.27 -24.28 4.99
N GLU A 117 -22.50 -23.78 5.12
CA GLU A 117 -23.69 -24.63 5.19
C GLU A 117 -23.94 -25.40 3.89
N GLN A 118 -23.55 -24.85 2.75
CA GLN A 118 -23.75 -25.41 1.41
C GLN A 118 -22.53 -26.22 0.91
N SER A 119 -21.35 -25.95 1.42
CA SER A 119 -20.10 -26.54 0.96
C SER A 119 -19.07 -26.64 2.07
N LYS A 120 -18.62 -27.87 2.35
CA LYS A 120 -17.57 -28.17 3.37
C LYS A 120 -16.15 -27.81 2.89
N LEU A 121 -15.97 -26.60 2.36
CA LEU A 121 -14.65 -26.12 1.93
C LEU A 121 -13.84 -25.64 3.13
N LYS A 122 -12.68 -26.26 3.37
CA LYS A 122 -11.74 -25.90 4.45
C LYS A 122 -11.35 -24.41 4.47
N LEU A 123 -11.46 -23.73 3.32
CA LEU A 123 -11.18 -22.30 3.21
C LEU A 123 -12.16 -21.46 4.06
N TYR A 124 -13.45 -21.83 4.06
CA TYR A 124 -14.45 -21.08 4.84
C TYR A 124 -14.23 -21.27 6.34
N ASP A 125 -13.97 -22.52 6.77
CA ASP A 125 -13.62 -22.81 8.17
C ASP A 125 -12.37 -22.05 8.59
N SER A 126 -11.35 -22.02 7.74
CA SER A 126 -10.11 -21.32 8.01
C SER A 126 -10.35 -19.82 8.20
N ILE A 127 -11.13 -19.17 7.33
CA ILE A 127 -11.45 -17.75 7.45
C ILE A 127 -12.22 -17.45 8.74
N ILE A 128 -13.26 -18.25 9.04
CA ILE A 128 -14.12 -18.07 10.22
C ILE A 128 -13.29 -18.22 11.50
N ASN A 129 -12.45 -19.25 11.57
CA ASN A 129 -11.66 -19.56 12.77
C ASN A 129 -10.51 -18.57 13.01
N HIS A 130 -10.09 -17.78 12.00
CA HIS A 130 -9.02 -16.79 12.12
C HIS A 130 -9.52 -15.35 11.98
N GLU A 131 -10.82 -15.11 12.24
CA GLU A 131 -11.42 -13.77 12.11
C GLU A 131 -10.69 -12.73 12.97
N ASP A 132 -10.31 -13.06 14.20
CA ASP A 132 -9.62 -12.12 15.11
C ASP A 132 -8.23 -11.73 14.58
N GLU A 133 -7.47 -12.69 14.03
CA GLU A 133 -6.17 -12.42 13.40
C GLU A 133 -6.31 -11.55 12.15
N ILE A 134 -7.32 -11.83 11.33
CA ILE A 134 -7.62 -11.01 10.15
C ILE A 134 -7.96 -9.57 10.56
N ARG A 135 -8.76 -9.39 11.62
CA ARG A 135 -9.09 -8.05 12.15
C ARG A 135 -7.87 -7.34 12.75
N LYS A 136 -6.97 -8.08 13.38
CA LYS A 136 -5.69 -7.54 13.86
C LYS A 136 -4.81 -7.09 12.68
N ASN A 137 -4.69 -7.91 11.64
CA ASN A 137 -3.95 -7.57 10.43
C ASN A 137 -4.47 -6.28 9.78
N TRP A 138 -5.80 -6.11 9.72
CA TRP A 138 -6.41 -4.87 9.21
C TRP A 138 -5.93 -3.64 9.97
N LYS A 139 -5.89 -3.69 11.29
CA LYS A 139 -5.43 -2.56 12.12
C LYS A 139 -3.96 -2.21 11.86
N LEU A 140 -3.14 -3.19 11.50
CA LEU A 140 -1.72 -3.01 11.24
C LEU A 140 -1.46 -2.56 9.80
N MET A 141 -2.09 -3.18 8.82
CA MET A 141 -1.78 -3.00 7.39
C MET A 141 -2.60 -1.90 6.70
N TYR A 142 -3.76 -1.51 7.26
CA TYR A 142 -4.59 -0.51 6.60
C TYR A 142 -3.98 0.89 6.73
N LEU A 143 -3.69 1.51 5.59
CA LEU A 143 -3.11 2.85 5.48
C LEU A 143 -4.22 3.91 5.42
N GLY A 144 -4.85 4.17 6.56
CA GLY A 144 -5.98 5.11 6.68
C GLY A 144 -5.60 6.46 7.27
N PHE A 145 -6.48 7.45 7.08
CA PHE A 145 -6.29 8.83 7.53
C PHE A 145 -6.15 9.01 9.06
N GLY A 146 -6.60 8.06 9.86
CA GLY A 146 -6.70 8.21 11.31
C GLY A 146 -5.46 7.80 12.11
N LYS A 147 -4.36 7.42 11.45
CA LYS A 147 -3.17 6.91 12.13
C LYS A 147 -2.18 7.99 12.58
N LEU A 148 -2.27 9.20 12.01
CA LEU A 148 -1.42 10.33 12.37
C LEU A 148 -2.12 11.25 13.36
N SER A 149 -1.40 11.70 14.39
CA SER A 149 -1.86 12.74 15.30
C SER A 149 -1.93 14.11 14.61
N ALA A 150 -2.70 15.05 15.15
CA ALA A 150 -2.80 16.41 14.61
C ALA A 150 -1.42 17.06 14.49
N SER A 151 -0.56 16.92 15.52
CA SER A 151 0.79 17.51 15.49
C SER A 151 1.71 16.89 14.42
N GLN A 152 1.52 15.61 14.09
CA GLN A 152 2.25 14.97 13.00
C GLN A 152 1.76 15.49 11.64
N VAL A 153 0.45 15.65 11.49
CA VAL A 153 -0.16 16.25 10.29
C VAL A 153 0.34 17.67 10.07
N ASP A 154 0.42 18.49 11.11
CA ASP A 154 0.94 19.86 11.03
C ASP A 154 2.42 19.88 10.62
N LYS A 155 3.25 19.01 11.21
CA LYS A 155 4.66 18.89 10.81
C LYS A 155 4.83 18.48 9.35
N ILE A 156 4.05 17.51 8.88
CA ILE A 156 4.07 17.07 7.47
C ILE A 156 3.63 18.21 6.56
N SER A 157 2.55 18.91 6.91
CA SER A 157 2.04 20.03 6.12
C SER A 157 3.06 21.16 6.04
N PHE A 158 3.66 21.53 7.16
CA PHE A 158 4.72 22.53 7.22
C PHE A 158 5.92 22.12 6.33
N ALA A 159 6.44 20.90 6.51
CA ALA A 159 7.57 20.42 5.72
C ALA A 159 7.27 20.38 4.21
N PHE A 160 6.02 20.04 3.84
CA PHE A 160 5.61 19.96 2.43
C PHE A 160 5.48 21.34 1.78
N GLU A 161 5.22 22.38 2.54
CA GLU A 161 5.11 23.77 2.06
C GLU A 161 6.46 24.48 1.95
N GLN A 162 7.50 23.94 2.59
CA GLN A 162 8.85 24.48 2.48
C GLN A 162 9.42 24.25 1.08
N THR A 163 10.04 25.29 0.52
CA THR A 163 10.83 25.13 -0.71
C THR A 163 12.19 24.54 -0.33
N PRO A 164 12.53 23.32 -0.78
CA PRO A 164 13.81 22.73 -0.44
C PRO A 164 14.95 23.54 -1.02
N THR A 165 15.95 23.88 -0.19
CA THR A 165 17.18 24.48 -0.65
C THR A 165 18.04 23.44 -1.37
N ARG A 166 18.57 23.79 -2.54
CA ARG A 166 19.45 22.90 -3.31
C ARG A 166 20.89 23.15 -2.96
N ASP A 167 21.30 22.73 -1.77
CA ASP A 167 22.70 22.81 -1.32
C ASP A 167 23.46 21.55 -1.79
N LYS A 168 24.13 21.67 -2.97
CA LYS A 168 24.98 20.60 -3.53
C LYS A 168 26.11 20.22 -2.59
N LEU A 169 26.78 21.22 -2.00
CA LEU A 169 27.92 20.96 -1.14
C LEU A 169 27.54 20.33 0.20
N GLY A 170 26.47 20.82 0.83
CA GLY A 170 25.93 20.21 2.04
C GLY A 170 25.44 18.77 1.82
N PHE A 171 24.80 18.49 0.66
CA PHE A 171 24.41 17.15 0.29
C PHE A 171 25.63 16.21 0.13
N ILE A 172 26.67 16.63 -0.60
CA ILE A 172 27.90 15.86 -0.77
C ILE A 172 28.58 15.58 0.57
N ARG A 173 28.69 16.61 1.44
CA ARG A 173 29.24 16.45 2.81
C ARG A 173 28.44 15.42 3.62
N SER A 174 27.11 15.46 3.55
CA SER A 174 26.25 14.50 4.24
C SER A 174 26.49 13.07 3.76
N LEU A 175 26.64 12.85 2.44
CA LEU A 175 26.95 11.53 1.90
C LEU A 175 28.35 11.04 2.30
N MET A 176 29.34 11.93 2.31
CA MET A 176 30.68 11.60 2.77
C MET A 176 30.69 11.18 4.24
N ASN A 177 29.96 11.91 5.11
CA ASN A 177 29.84 11.57 6.53
C ASN A 177 29.16 10.21 6.74
N LEU A 178 28.25 9.83 5.85
CA LEU A 178 27.57 8.52 5.83
C LEU A 178 28.37 7.44 5.09
N GLN A 179 29.62 7.76 4.64
CA GLN A 179 30.49 6.86 3.87
C GLN A 179 29.84 6.35 2.56
N ILE A 180 28.93 7.12 1.99
CA ILE A 180 28.30 6.82 0.69
C ILE A 180 29.14 7.49 -0.41
N THR A 181 29.99 6.72 -1.10
CA THR A 181 30.96 7.23 -2.07
C THR A 181 30.63 6.97 -3.53
N ASN A 182 29.75 6.01 -3.81
CA ASN A 182 29.42 5.55 -5.19
C ASN A 182 28.25 6.35 -5.80
N VAL A 183 28.30 7.68 -5.75
CA VAL A 183 27.28 8.56 -6.32
C VAL A 183 27.91 9.48 -7.35
N ASP A 184 27.40 9.43 -8.58
CA ASP A 184 27.70 10.40 -9.63
C ASP A 184 26.92 11.70 -9.34
N TYR A 185 27.56 12.62 -8.61
CA TYR A 185 26.94 13.87 -8.15
C TYR A 185 26.55 14.77 -9.32
N ASP A 186 27.35 14.81 -10.39
CA ASP A 186 27.09 15.68 -11.53
C ASP A 186 25.87 15.21 -12.31
N LYS A 187 25.78 13.93 -12.58
CA LYS A 187 24.60 13.32 -13.20
C LYS A 187 23.34 13.50 -12.36
N LEU A 188 23.46 13.30 -11.02
CA LEU A 188 22.32 13.50 -10.11
C LEU A 188 21.82 14.94 -10.16
N PHE A 189 22.71 15.92 -10.03
CA PHE A 189 22.32 17.34 -10.02
C PHE A 189 21.89 17.86 -11.39
N MET A 190 22.42 17.30 -12.49
CA MET A 190 21.89 17.56 -13.83
C MET A 190 20.43 17.09 -13.97
N ASN A 191 20.14 15.85 -13.57
CA ASN A 191 18.78 15.31 -13.63
C ASN A 191 17.81 16.13 -12.76
N LEU A 192 18.22 16.60 -11.58
CA LEU A 192 17.41 17.47 -10.73
C LEU A 192 17.12 18.86 -11.34
N LYS A 193 17.92 19.33 -12.30
CA LYS A 193 17.66 20.58 -13.03
C LYS A 193 16.56 20.41 -14.10
N ILE A 194 16.43 19.22 -14.67
CA ILE A 194 15.45 18.90 -15.72
C ILE A 194 14.03 18.77 -15.15
N LEU A 195 13.90 18.46 -13.85
CA LEU A 195 12.63 18.27 -13.15
C LEU A 195 11.99 19.57 -12.62
N ARG A 196 12.36 20.72 -13.19
CA ARG A 196 11.75 22.04 -12.87
C ARG A 196 10.53 22.36 -13.70
#